data_b4610730883460408e4a793499a262e9
#
_entry.id   b4610730883460408e4a793499a262e9
#
_cell.length_a   1.000
_cell.length_b   1.000
_cell.length_c   1.000
_cell.angle_alpha   90.00
_cell.angle_beta   90.00
_cell.angle_gamma   90.00
#
_symmetry.space_group_name_H-M   'P 1'
#
loop_
_entity.id
_entity.type
_entity.pdbx_description
1 polymer ?
#
loop_
_entity_poly.entity_id
_entity_poly.type
_entity_poly.pdbx_seq_one_letter_code
_entity_poly.pdbx_strand_id
1 'polypeptide(L)'
;MRLRSFLVAPLLLTLALAACSSGPESGPSPSATALPSPSPTTSGSPTPEPAIVVTSPRPGDQVSSPVRIRGNADVFEATVSIDILDSAGNRIVRTFTTATCGTGCRGSFSKAVRFTVDTTQPGTIQVYESSAKDGKPINVVEIPVTLLA
;
A
#
# COMPACT_ATOMS: atom_id res chain seq x y z
N MET A 1 -24.30 14.05 -34.80
CA MET A 1 -25.65 13.45 -34.83
C MET A 1 -25.53 11.97 -35.15
N ARG A 2 -25.45 11.10 -34.16
CA ARG A 2 -25.76 9.66 -34.24
C ARG A 2 -25.86 9.13 -32.79
N LEU A 3 -27.12 9.10 -32.33
CA LEU A 3 -27.57 8.37 -31.15
C LEU A 3 -27.34 6.88 -31.38
N ARG A 4 -26.76 6.18 -30.41
CA ARG A 4 -26.93 4.72 -30.28
C ARG A 4 -27.42 4.40 -28.87
N SER A 5 -28.75 4.23 -28.80
CA SER A 5 -29.45 3.53 -27.75
C SER A 5 -28.95 2.09 -27.68
N PHE A 6 -28.61 1.60 -26.51
CA PHE A 6 -28.60 0.18 -26.23
C PHE A 6 -29.51 -0.16 -25.07
N LEU A 7 -30.41 -1.09 -25.39
CA LEU A 7 -31.52 -1.61 -24.64
C LEU A 7 -31.09 -2.25 -23.31
N VAL A 8 -31.97 -2.01 -22.37
CA VAL A 8 -32.14 -2.70 -21.09
C VAL A 8 -32.71 -4.10 -21.34
N ALA A 9 -32.16 -5.11 -20.69
CA ALA A 9 -32.81 -6.41 -20.50
C ALA A 9 -32.70 -6.82 -19.02
N PRO A 10 -33.81 -7.03 -18.31
CA PRO A 10 -33.82 -7.60 -16.99
C PRO A 10 -33.91 -9.13 -17.09
N LEU A 11 -33.11 -9.87 -16.34
CA LEU A 11 -33.33 -11.28 -16.13
C LEU A 11 -33.61 -11.54 -14.65
N LEU A 12 -34.85 -11.91 -14.42
CA LEU A 12 -35.48 -12.38 -13.19
C LEU A 12 -35.11 -13.85 -12.92
N LEU A 13 -35.25 -14.23 -11.62
CA LEU A 13 -35.63 -15.60 -11.16
C LEU A 13 -34.43 -16.50 -10.82
N THR A 14 -34.36 -17.19 -9.67
CA THR A 14 -35.36 -17.91 -8.89
C THR A 14 -34.87 -18.20 -7.48
N LEU A 15 -35.82 -18.16 -6.59
CA LEU A 15 -35.86 -18.62 -5.21
C LEU A 15 -35.81 -20.15 -5.11
N ALA A 16 -34.99 -20.71 -4.24
CA ALA A 16 -35.16 -22.12 -3.77
C ALA A 16 -34.95 -22.16 -2.26
N LEU A 17 -36.08 -22.33 -1.56
CA LEU A 17 -36.15 -22.79 -0.17
C LEU A 17 -35.94 -24.31 -0.17
N ALA A 18 -35.16 -24.83 0.75
CA ALA A 18 -35.29 -26.19 1.23
C ALA A 18 -35.09 -26.23 2.74
N ALA A 19 -36.10 -26.79 3.39
CA ALA A 19 -36.35 -26.84 4.81
C ALA A 19 -35.82 -28.14 5.45
N CYS A 20 -35.63 -28.06 6.78
CA CYS A 20 -35.82 -29.07 7.83
C CYS A 20 -35.00 -30.36 7.80
N SER A 21 -34.29 -30.64 8.87
CA SER A 21 -34.69 -31.73 9.73
C SER A 21 -34.07 -31.65 11.11
N SER A 22 -34.95 -31.69 12.10
CA SER A 22 -34.65 -31.83 13.53
C SER A 22 -34.37 -33.29 13.85
N GLY A 23 -33.43 -33.58 14.74
CA GLY A 23 -33.31 -34.86 15.40
C GLY A 23 -32.55 -34.70 16.72
N PRO A 24 -33.21 -34.98 17.88
CA PRO A 24 -32.50 -35.03 19.14
C PRO A 24 -32.05 -36.46 19.42
N GLU A 25 -30.78 -36.65 19.70
CA GLU A 25 -30.34 -37.89 20.32
C GLU A 25 -29.36 -37.63 21.43
N SER A 26 -29.86 -37.91 22.64
CA SER A 26 -29.10 -37.89 23.88
C SER A 26 -28.27 -39.14 24.00
N GLY A 27 -26.95 -39.00 24.07
CA GLY A 27 -26.05 -40.08 24.43
C GLY A 27 -25.02 -39.61 25.45
N PRO A 28 -24.69 -40.40 26.47
CA PRO A 28 -23.87 -39.96 27.59
C PRO A 28 -22.40 -39.78 27.21
N SER A 29 -21.88 -38.67 27.69
CA SER A 29 -20.48 -38.25 27.60
C SER A 29 -19.50 -39.20 28.30
N PRO A 30 -18.41 -39.63 27.65
CA PRO A 30 -17.21 -40.02 28.36
C PRO A 30 -16.31 -38.79 28.55
N SER A 31 -16.01 -38.50 29.80
CA SER A 31 -14.96 -37.54 30.18
C SER A 31 -13.63 -37.87 29.50
N ALA A 32 -13.31 -37.19 28.47
CA ALA A 32 -11.96 -37.18 27.91
C ALA A 32 -11.15 -36.10 28.61
N THR A 33 -10.19 -36.55 29.40
CA THR A 33 -9.11 -35.75 29.96
C THR A 33 -8.43 -34.96 28.84
N ALA A 34 -8.62 -33.64 28.86
CA ALA A 34 -7.95 -32.73 27.93
C ALA A 34 -6.44 -32.74 28.18
N LEU A 35 -5.68 -33.32 27.26
CA LEU A 35 -4.25 -33.05 27.17
C LEU A 35 -4.06 -31.56 26.80
N PRO A 36 -3.11 -30.86 27.42
CA PRO A 36 -2.80 -29.50 27.03
C PRO A 36 -2.35 -29.48 25.56
N SER A 37 -3.12 -28.81 24.74
CA SER A 37 -2.77 -28.52 23.36
C SER A 37 -1.47 -27.69 23.35
N PRO A 38 -0.42 -28.10 22.58
CA PRO A 38 0.75 -27.26 22.45
C PRO A 38 0.35 -25.99 21.72
N SER A 39 0.44 -24.85 22.40
CA SER A 39 0.35 -23.53 21.76
C SER A 39 1.38 -23.47 20.65
N PRO A 40 1.01 -23.08 19.42
CA PRO A 40 1.99 -22.82 18.38
C PRO A 40 2.83 -21.62 18.82
N THR A 41 4.05 -21.89 19.28
CA THR A 41 5.08 -20.86 19.45
C THR A 41 5.46 -20.41 18.03
N THR A 42 4.81 -19.39 17.52
CA THR A 42 5.23 -18.69 16.31
C THR A 42 6.50 -17.92 16.65
N SER A 43 7.64 -18.63 16.59
CA SER A 43 8.97 -18.03 16.65
C SER A 43 9.23 -17.40 15.28
N GLY A 44 8.49 -16.32 14.96
CA GLY A 44 8.81 -15.47 13.84
C GLY A 44 10.06 -14.69 14.20
N SER A 45 11.18 -15.01 13.56
CA SER A 45 12.35 -14.14 13.58
C SER A 45 11.88 -12.76 13.08
N PRO A 46 12.12 -11.66 13.78
CA PRO A 46 11.66 -10.34 13.33
C PRO A 46 12.31 -10.07 11.97
N THR A 47 11.49 -9.99 10.93
CA THR A 47 11.94 -9.48 9.64
C THR A 47 12.42 -8.04 9.86
N PRO A 48 13.65 -7.69 9.43
CA PRO A 48 14.13 -6.33 9.59
C PRO A 48 13.14 -5.34 8.97
N GLU A 49 12.76 -4.32 9.74
CA GLU A 49 11.85 -3.29 9.24
C GLU A 49 12.53 -2.53 8.09
N PRO A 50 11.84 -2.26 6.95
CA PRO A 50 12.41 -1.51 5.84
C PRO A 50 12.92 -0.14 6.29
N ALA A 51 14.05 0.32 5.74
CA ALA A 51 14.62 1.62 6.09
C ALA A 51 13.66 2.79 5.82
N ILE A 52 12.80 2.66 4.79
CA ILE A 52 11.79 3.66 4.44
C ILE A 52 10.42 2.98 4.39
N VAL A 53 9.43 3.58 5.05
CA VAL A 53 8.02 3.17 4.99
C VAL A 53 7.20 4.38 4.58
N VAL A 54 6.52 4.30 3.43
CA VAL A 54 5.59 5.34 2.97
C VAL A 54 4.18 4.99 3.41
N THR A 55 3.52 5.93 4.08
CA THR A 55 2.14 5.76 4.60
C THR A 55 1.10 6.46 3.72
N SER A 56 1.52 7.42 2.92
CA SER A 56 0.67 8.14 1.95
C SER A 56 1.54 8.73 0.84
N PRO A 57 1.11 8.69 -0.44
CA PRO A 57 -0.06 7.97 -0.91
C PRO A 57 0.12 6.45 -0.86
N ARG A 58 -0.95 5.69 -1.09
CA ARG A 58 -0.93 4.23 -1.20
C ARG A 58 -0.86 3.81 -2.66
N PRO A 59 -0.36 2.60 -2.95
CA PRO A 59 -0.43 2.04 -4.29
C PRO A 59 -1.86 2.05 -4.84
N GLY A 60 -2.03 2.58 -6.06
CA GLY A 60 -3.31 2.71 -6.74
C GLY A 60 -4.07 4.02 -6.47
N ASP A 61 -3.60 4.87 -5.56
CA ASP A 61 -4.24 6.15 -5.29
C ASP A 61 -4.23 7.07 -6.53
N GLN A 62 -5.28 7.89 -6.67
CA GLN A 62 -5.31 9.03 -7.58
C GLN A 62 -4.78 10.25 -6.84
N VAL A 63 -3.80 10.92 -7.42
CA VAL A 63 -3.13 12.06 -6.77
C VAL A 63 -3.17 13.30 -7.66
N SER A 64 -3.53 14.43 -7.05
CA SER A 64 -3.46 15.76 -7.67
C SER A 64 -2.28 16.56 -7.13
N SER A 65 -1.87 17.59 -7.89
CA SER A 65 -0.82 18.52 -7.49
C SER A 65 -1.36 19.64 -6.58
N PRO A 66 -0.77 19.90 -5.40
CA PRO A 66 0.38 19.21 -4.81
C PRO A 66 0.01 17.90 -4.10
N VAL A 67 0.73 16.81 -4.39
CA VAL A 67 0.60 15.56 -3.63
C VAL A 67 1.37 15.64 -2.31
N ARG A 68 0.76 15.16 -1.23
CA ARG A 68 1.43 15.09 0.08
C ARG A 68 1.94 13.67 0.34
N ILE A 69 3.26 13.54 0.39
CA ILE A 69 3.95 12.26 0.63
C ILE A 69 4.36 12.24 2.10
N ARG A 70 4.02 11.14 2.80
CA ARG A 70 4.28 10.96 4.23
C ARG A 70 4.82 9.57 4.51
N GLY A 71 5.61 9.48 5.56
CA GLY A 71 6.16 8.19 5.98
C GLY A 71 7.09 8.30 7.15
N ASN A 72 7.82 7.21 7.38
CA ASN A 72 8.89 7.12 8.37
C ASN A 72 10.14 6.60 7.68
N ALA A 73 11.30 7.04 8.13
CA ALA A 73 12.57 6.63 7.57
C ALA A 73 13.65 6.54 8.66
N ASP A 74 14.54 5.58 8.50
CA ASP A 74 15.84 5.48 9.17
C ASP A 74 16.90 5.43 8.08
N VAL A 75 17.36 6.61 7.68
CA VAL A 75 18.26 6.82 6.55
C VAL A 75 19.40 7.76 6.95
N PHE A 76 20.50 7.69 6.22
CA PHE A 76 21.67 8.54 6.49
C PHE A 76 21.30 10.03 6.44
N GLU A 77 21.74 10.78 7.45
CA GLU A 77 21.47 12.22 7.61
C GLU A 77 19.97 12.59 7.56
N ALA A 78 19.08 11.64 7.84
CA ALA A 78 17.63 11.85 7.77
C ALA A 78 17.14 12.34 6.39
N THR A 79 17.93 12.25 5.34
CA THR A 79 17.59 12.80 4.02
C THR A 79 16.83 11.79 3.18
N VAL A 80 15.57 12.10 2.87
CA VAL A 80 14.66 11.29 2.07
C VAL A 80 14.48 11.93 0.70
N SER A 81 14.94 11.28 -0.35
CA SER A 81 14.79 11.71 -1.75
C SER A 81 13.45 11.23 -2.31
N ILE A 82 12.85 12.05 -3.17
CA ILE A 82 11.53 11.78 -3.78
C ILE A 82 11.60 12.14 -5.27
N ASP A 83 11.29 11.17 -6.12
CA ASP A 83 11.08 11.37 -7.55
C ASP A 83 9.62 11.07 -7.90
N ILE A 84 9.05 11.80 -8.85
CA ILE A 84 7.79 11.46 -9.51
C ILE A 84 8.11 11.13 -10.96
N LEU A 85 7.69 9.96 -11.40
CA LEU A 85 7.90 9.45 -12.76
C LEU A 85 6.57 9.39 -13.52
N ASP A 86 6.61 9.65 -14.82
CA ASP A 86 5.47 9.48 -15.73
C ASP A 86 5.26 7.99 -16.09
N SER A 87 4.28 7.73 -16.96
CA SER A 87 3.97 6.38 -17.44
C SER A 87 5.07 5.74 -18.27
N ALA A 88 5.98 6.52 -18.83
CA ALA A 88 7.14 6.06 -19.59
C ALA A 88 8.39 5.88 -18.70
N GLY A 89 8.29 6.19 -17.40
CA GLY A 89 9.40 6.14 -16.45
C GLY A 89 10.31 7.38 -16.49
N ASN A 90 9.93 8.43 -17.22
CA ASN A 90 10.69 9.67 -17.21
C ASN A 90 10.41 10.45 -15.92
N ARG A 91 11.45 11.04 -15.36
CA ARG A 91 11.31 11.82 -14.14
C ARG A 91 10.72 13.20 -14.40
N ILE A 92 9.51 13.43 -13.86
CA ILE A 92 8.81 14.72 -13.90
C ILE A 92 9.34 15.66 -12.82
N VAL A 93 9.56 15.13 -11.60
CA VAL A 93 10.01 15.92 -10.44
C VAL A 93 11.07 15.14 -9.69
N ARG A 94 12.08 15.89 -9.19
CA ARG A 94 13.02 15.44 -8.15
C ARG A 94 13.05 16.44 -7.02
N THR A 95 12.92 15.97 -5.80
CA THR A 95 13.00 16.78 -4.58
C THR A 95 13.48 15.91 -3.42
N PHE A 96 13.63 16.53 -2.26
CA PHE A 96 13.94 15.80 -1.02
C PHE A 96 13.23 16.44 0.17
N THR A 97 13.24 15.73 1.28
CA THR A 97 12.78 16.21 2.59
C THR A 97 13.67 15.63 3.68
N THR A 98 13.60 16.20 4.87
CA THR A 98 14.32 15.67 6.03
C THR A 98 13.32 15.03 6.98
N ALA A 99 13.62 13.82 7.43
CA ALA A 99 12.88 13.17 8.49
C ALA A 99 13.24 13.78 9.86
N THR A 100 12.38 13.59 10.85
CA THR A 100 12.61 14.14 12.20
C THR A 100 13.77 13.47 12.93
N CYS A 101 14.25 12.34 12.44
CA CYS A 101 15.41 11.59 12.91
C CYS A 101 16.04 10.81 11.77
N GLY A 102 17.29 10.41 11.88
CA GLY A 102 17.98 9.57 10.90
C GLY A 102 19.23 8.93 11.50
N THR A 103 19.86 8.02 10.76
CA THR A 103 21.08 7.28 11.16
C THR A 103 20.95 6.61 12.52
N GLY A 104 20.24 5.49 12.53
CA GLY A 104 20.03 4.68 13.74
C GLY A 104 18.82 5.08 14.59
N CYS A 105 17.99 6.00 14.10
CA CYS A 105 16.67 6.25 14.64
C CYS A 105 15.65 6.52 13.54
N ARG A 106 14.43 6.06 13.73
CA ARG A 106 13.35 6.21 12.77
C ARG A 106 12.62 7.54 12.98
N GLY A 107 12.69 8.42 11.98
CA GLY A 107 12.02 9.70 11.97
C GLY A 107 10.82 9.74 11.03
N SER A 108 9.83 10.58 11.31
CA SER A 108 8.72 10.85 10.41
C SER A 108 9.09 11.92 9.38
N PHE A 109 8.53 11.80 8.16
CA PHE A 109 8.65 12.84 7.14
C PHE A 109 7.32 13.18 6.49
N SER A 110 7.21 14.41 5.99
CA SER A 110 6.05 14.88 5.22
C SER A 110 6.49 15.95 4.24
N LYS A 111 6.18 15.76 2.95
CA LYS A 111 6.50 16.70 1.87
C LYS A 111 5.29 16.89 0.96
N ALA A 112 4.92 18.15 0.69
CA ALA A 112 4.02 18.49 -0.41
C ALA A 112 4.87 18.69 -1.68
N VAL A 113 4.58 17.92 -2.72
CA VAL A 113 5.30 17.93 -3.98
C VAL A 113 4.39 18.40 -5.09
N ARG A 114 4.77 19.49 -5.79
CA ARG A 114 4.06 19.97 -6.97
C ARG A 114 4.58 19.25 -8.20
N PHE A 115 3.68 18.86 -9.08
CA PHE A 115 3.98 18.30 -10.39
C PHE A 115 2.97 18.83 -11.41
N THR A 116 3.27 18.66 -12.70
CA THR A 116 2.35 18.98 -13.79
C THR A 116 2.39 17.85 -14.80
N VAL A 117 1.23 17.41 -15.25
CA VAL A 117 1.03 16.48 -16.35
C VAL A 117 -0.05 17.02 -17.27
N ASP A 118 0.10 16.85 -18.57
CA ASP A 118 -0.85 17.37 -19.55
C ASP A 118 -2.16 16.58 -19.60
N THR A 119 -2.07 15.31 -19.24
CA THR A 119 -3.22 14.38 -19.20
C THR A 119 -3.13 13.48 -17.97
N THR A 120 -4.27 13.07 -17.44
CA THR A 120 -4.34 12.07 -16.39
C THR A 120 -3.73 10.75 -16.88
N GLN A 121 -2.73 10.24 -16.17
CA GLN A 121 -1.94 9.08 -16.57
C GLN A 121 -1.43 8.28 -15.38
N PRO A 122 -1.09 7.00 -15.57
CA PRO A 122 -0.31 6.26 -14.59
C PRO A 122 1.04 6.92 -14.34
N GLY A 123 1.55 6.79 -13.13
CA GLY A 123 2.87 7.25 -12.76
C GLY A 123 3.37 6.52 -11.53
N THR A 124 4.61 6.80 -11.14
CA THR A 124 5.23 6.20 -9.97
C THR A 124 5.87 7.27 -9.10
N ILE A 125 5.58 7.22 -7.81
CA ILE A 125 6.32 8.00 -6.82
C ILE A 125 7.41 7.08 -6.25
N GLN A 126 8.68 7.46 -6.43
CA GLN A 126 9.82 6.79 -5.82
C GLN A 126 10.28 7.58 -4.60
N VAL A 127 10.41 6.89 -3.47
CA VAL A 127 10.96 7.44 -2.23
C VAL A 127 12.19 6.61 -1.88
N TYR A 128 13.34 7.25 -1.71
CA TYR A 128 14.60 6.53 -1.57
C TYR A 128 15.63 7.32 -0.78
N GLU A 129 16.66 6.63 -0.36
CA GLU A 129 17.89 7.19 0.18
C GLU A 129 18.93 7.33 -0.94
N SER A 130 19.61 8.46 -1.00
CA SER A 130 20.77 8.60 -1.89
C SER A 130 22.02 8.07 -1.21
N SER A 131 22.66 7.07 -1.82
CA SER A 131 23.91 6.49 -1.30
C SER A 131 24.99 7.57 -1.12
N ALA A 132 25.55 7.63 0.08
CA ALA A 132 26.66 8.57 0.37
C ALA A 132 27.92 8.25 -0.45
N LYS A 133 28.04 7.02 -0.99
CA LYS A 133 29.21 6.58 -1.75
C LYS A 133 29.19 7.11 -3.19
N ASP A 134 28.04 7.05 -3.85
CA ASP A 134 27.95 7.27 -5.31
C ASP A 134 26.66 7.98 -5.75
N GLY A 135 25.82 8.41 -4.78
CA GLY A 135 24.56 9.11 -5.05
C GLY A 135 23.45 8.26 -5.66
N LYS A 136 23.67 6.96 -5.81
CA LYS A 136 22.64 6.07 -6.38
C LYS A 136 21.49 5.84 -5.40
N PRO A 137 20.27 5.64 -5.91
CA PRO A 137 19.13 5.26 -5.08
C PRO A 137 19.36 3.91 -4.38
N ILE A 138 19.19 3.90 -3.07
CA ILE A 138 19.13 2.70 -2.23
C ILE A 138 17.87 2.75 -1.36
N ASN A 139 17.45 1.65 -0.78
CA ASN A 139 16.24 1.56 0.05
C ASN A 139 14.99 2.12 -0.67
N VAL A 140 14.86 1.83 -1.97
CA VAL A 140 13.83 2.40 -2.84
C VAL A 140 12.45 1.81 -2.51
N VAL A 141 11.47 2.70 -2.31
CA VAL A 141 10.04 2.39 -2.21
C VAL A 141 9.34 2.98 -3.43
N GLU A 142 8.68 2.14 -4.22
CA GLU A 142 7.91 2.54 -5.39
C GLU A 142 6.42 2.46 -5.09
N ILE A 143 5.71 3.55 -5.38
CA ILE A 143 4.28 3.68 -5.17
C ILE A 143 3.64 3.98 -6.53
N PRO A 144 3.04 2.98 -7.21
CA PRO A 144 2.28 3.22 -8.42
C PRO A 144 1.02 4.01 -8.08
N VAL A 145 0.77 5.09 -8.84
CA VAL A 145 -0.35 6.02 -8.65
C VAL A 145 -0.94 6.44 -9.98
N THR A 146 -2.11 7.09 -9.96
CA THR A 146 -2.63 7.83 -11.12
C THR A 146 -2.40 9.32 -10.89
N LEU A 147 -1.60 9.95 -11.76
CA LEU A 147 -1.35 11.38 -11.75
C LEU A 147 -2.50 12.09 -12.46
N LEU A 148 -3.18 13.00 -11.76
CA LEU A 148 -4.29 13.80 -12.31
C LEU A 148 -3.75 15.09 -12.94
N ALA A 149 -4.26 15.43 -14.13
CA ALA A 149 -3.97 16.70 -14.83
C ALA A 149 -4.65 17.88 -14.14
#